data_fb9dfc8d73e65ae8fa87c47b25dfaaf9
#
_entry.id   fb9dfc8d73e65ae8fa87c47b25dfaaf9
#
_cell.length_a   1.000
_cell.length_b   1.000
_cell.length_c   1.000
_cell.angle_alpha   90.00
_cell.angle_beta   90.00
_cell.angle_gamma   90.00
#
_symmetry.space_group_name_H-M   'P 1'
#
loop_
_entity.id
_entity.type
_entity.pdbx_description
1 polymer ?
#
loop_
_entity_poly.entity_id
_entity_poly.type
_entity_poly.pdbx_seq_one_letter_code
_entity_poly.pdbx_strand_id
1 'polypeptide(L)'
;MPRSLLIGTVLLALAGTAAARPVAAPPLPARMADTGGGLQLITAEAPARGSTTGTVTWWDLRRGVWTRAGSAPARFGAKGLAEGATRRQGTSTTPTGLYGLPYAFGTGAAPHGTVHPYRRITGRSWWCQDNAARAYNRWVEPRPADCRAGEAERLADHPTQYARALVIGFNYARPVRGRGAGIFLHVDGRGATAGCVSVPAAAMDRILGWVEPARRPHIAIGTRSGPTSIIRY
;
A
#
# COMPACT_ATOMS: atom_id res chain seq x y z
N MET A 1 -9.57 -91.27 -15.53
CA MET A 1 -10.35 -90.14 -14.94
C MET A 1 -9.37 -89.01 -14.64
N PRO A 2 -9.30 -87.91 -15.43
CA PRO A 2 -8.44 -86.76 -15.12
C PRO A 2 -9.17 -85.74 -14.22
N ARG A 3 -8.52 -85.35 -13.17
CA ARG A 3 -8.94 -84.28 -12.27
C ARG A 3 -8.54 -82.86 -12.85
N SER A 4 -9.55 -82.06 -13.15
CA SER A 4 -9.34 -80.64 -13.57
C SER A 4 -9.05 -79.76 -12.35
N LEU A 5 -7.94 -79.07 -12.39
CA LEU A 5 -7.55 -78.05 -11.45
C LEU A 5 -8.10 -76.69 -11.89
N LEU A 6 -9.01 -76.10 -11.12
CA LEU A 6 -9.49 -74.73 -11.34
C LEU A 6 -8.54 -73.77 -10.63
N ILE A 7 -7.84 -72.97 -11.41
CA ILE A 7 -7.02 -71.86 -10.88
C ILE A 7 -7.91 -70.61 -10.81
N GLY A 8 -8.26 -70.20 -9.59
CA GLY A 8 -9.01 -68.98 -9.36
C GLY A 8 -8.06 -67.76 -9.35
N THR A 9 -8.26 -66.86 -10.29
CA THR A 9 -7.51 -65.58 -10.36
C THR A 9 -8.15 -64.57 -9.40
N VAL A 10 -7.43 -64.16 -8.35
CA VAL A 10 -7.84 -63.09 -7.40
C VAL A 10 -7.38 -61.77 -7.99
N LEU A 11 -8.31 -60.92 -8.44
CA LEU A 11 -8.04 -59.52 -8.80
C LEU A 11 -7.96 -58.68 -7.50
N LEU A 12 -6.77 -58.20 -7.14
CA LEU A 12 -6.58 -57.20 -6.10
C LEU A 12 -6.91 -55.83 -6.69
N ALA A 13 -8.02 -55.20 -6.28
CA ALA A 13 -8.35 -53.83 -6.62
C ALA A 13 -7.52 -52.88 -5.73
N LEU A 14 -6.54 -52.19 -6.30
CA LEU A 14 -5.82 -51.10 -5.69
C LEU A 14 -6.73 -49.85 -5.61
N ALA A 15 -7.32 -49.61 -4.44
CA ALA A 15 -8.01 -48.36 -4.15
C ALA A 15 -6.98 -47.23 -3.98
N GLY A 16 -6.77 -46.45 -5.05
CA GLY A 16 -5.94 -45.26 -5.00
C GLY A 16 -6.60 -44.17 -4.13
N THR A 17 -6.05 -43.86 -2.98
CA THR A 17 -6.46 -42.70 -2.18
C THR A 17 -6.02 -41.42 -2.88
N ALA A 18 -6.96 -40.70 -3.50
CA ALA A 18 -6.73 -39.39 -4.05
C ALA A 18 -6.41 -38.43 -2.87
N ALA A 19 -5.14 -37.99 -2.76
CA ALA A 19 -4.74 -37.00 -1.78
C ALA A 19 -5.50 -35.68 -2.06
N ALA A 20 -6.28 -35.22 -1.09
CA ALA A 20 -6.99 -33.95 -1.17
C ALA A 20 -5.95 -32.82 -1.38
N ARG A 21 -6.11 -32.06 -2.48
CA ARG A 21 -5.28 -30.87 -2.72
C ARG A 21 -5.49 -29.87 -1.57
N PRO A 22 -4.42 -29.31 -0.97
CA PRO A 22 -4.56 -28.30 0.06
C PRO A 22 -5.33 -27.10 -0.52
N VAL A 23 -6.41 -26.72 0.14
CA VAL A 23 -7.19 -25.52 -0.21
C VAL A 23 -6.27 -24.32 0.05
N ALA A 24 -5.98 -23.54 -0.99
CA ALA A 24 -5.16 -22.35 -0.88
C ALA A 24 -5.81 -21.35 0.10
N ALA A 25 -5.01 -20.77 1.00
CA ALA A 25 -5.51 -19.76 1.93
C ALA A 25 -6.15 -18.57 1.18
N PRO A 26 -7.25 -18.00 1.71
CA PRO A 26 -7.88 -16.84 1.10
C PRO A 26 -6.89 -15.68 0.91
N PRO A 27 -7.02 -14.88 -0.17
CA PRO A 27 -6.17 -13.72 -0.41
C PRO A 27 -6.24 -12.74 0.77
N LEU A 28 -5.16 -11.99 1.00
CA LEU A 28 -5.05 -11.09 2.16
C LEU A 28 -6.26 -10.16 2.34
N PRO A 29 -6.79 -9.48 1.31
CA PRO A 29 -7.97 -8.62 1.47
C PRO A 29 -9.22 -9.36 1.99
N ALA A 30 -9.39 -10.63 1.64
CA ALA A 30 -10.53 -11.43 2.11
C ALA A 30 -10.46 -11.82 3.60
N ARG A 31 -9.33 -11.55 4.25
CA ARG A 31 -9.09 -11.81 5.68
C ARG A 31 -9.05 -10.54 6.52
N MET A 32 -9.13 -9.36 5.89
CA MET A 32 -9.12 -8.07 6.57
C MET A 32 -10.49 -7.74 7.16
N ALA A 33 -10.49 -7.00 8.26
CA ALA A 33 -11.72 -6.54 8.91
C ALA A 33 -12.47 -5.52 8.03
N ASP A 34 -11.73 -4.66 7.30
CA ASP A 34 -12.28 -3.70 6.36
C ASP A 34 -11.33 -3.51 5.16
N THR A 35 -11.88 -3.20 4.00
CA THR A 35 -11.12 -2.89 2.78
C THR A 35 -11.47 -1.51 2.21
N GLY A 36 -12.22 -0.69 2.98
CA GLY A 36 -12.69 0.63 2.57
C GLY A 36 -13.92 0.61 1.65
N GLY A 37 -14.52 -0.57 1.42
CA GLY A 37 -15.69 -0.74 0.56
C GLY A 37 -15.44 -0.41 -0.91
N GLY A 38 -14.18 -0.28 -1.34
CA GLY A 38 -13.77 -0.07 -2.73
C GLY A 38 -13.56 -1.39 -3.48
N LEU A 39 -13.36 -1.28 -4.78
CA LEU A 39 -13.08 -2.41 -5.68
C LEU A 39 -11.59 -2.55 -5.99
N GLN A 40 -10.76 -1.66 -5.45
CA GLN A 40 -9.29 -1.69 -5.56
C GLN A 40 -8.67 -1.46 -4.20
N LEU A 41 -7.72 -2.31 -3.84
CA LEU A 41 -6.97 -2.21 -2.60
C LEU A 41 -5.48 -2.38 -2.85
N ILE A 42 -4.68 -1.52 -2.25
CA ILE A 42 -3.24 -1.72 -2.10
C ILE A 42 -2.99 -2.21 -0.68
N THR A 43 -2.25 -3.29 -0.50
CA THR A 43 -1.75 -3.73 0.80
C THR A 43 -0.25 -3.48 0.88
N ALA A 44 0.19 -2.75 1.90
CA ALA A 44 1.60 -2.50 2.20
C ALA A 44 1.95 -3.24 3.50
N GLU A 45 2.53 -4.42 3.36
CA GLU A 45 2.76 -5.35 4.47
C GLU A 45 4.23 -5.44 4.85
N ALA A 46 4.54 -5.15 6.09
CA ALA A 46 5.86 -5.35 6.70
C ALA A 46 5.89 -6.65 7.52
N PRO A 47 7.02 -7.38 7.59
CA PRO A 47 7.15 -8.57 8.43
C PRO A 47 6.84 -8.31 9.91
N ALA A 48 7.37 -7.22 10.46
CA ALA A 48 7.24 -6.82 11.85
C ALA A 48 7.23 -5.30 12.01
N ARG A 49 6.84 -4.80 13.17
CA ARG A 49 6.71 -3.36 13.47
C ARG A 49 8.01 -2.56 13.23
N GLY A 50 9.17 -3.13 13.53
CA GLY A 50 10.47 -2.49 13.32
C GLY A 50 11.03 -2.63 11.91
N SER A 51 10.33 -3.33 10.98
CA SER A 51 10.82 -3.57 9.63
C SER A 51 10.77 -2.30 8.79
N THR A 52 11.86 -2.04 8.08
CA THR A 52 11.98 -0.94 7.09
C THR A 52 11.73 -1.40 5.66
N THR A 53 11.49 -2.69 5.46
CA THR A 53 11.19 -3.33 4.17
C THR A 53 9.99 -4.26 4.27
N GLY A 54 9.37 -4.56 3.14
CA GLY A 54 8.25 -5.48 3.03
C GLY A 54 7.74 -5.57 1.61
N THR A 55 6.42 -5.71 1.45
CA THR A 55 5.79 -5.92 0.15
C THR A 55 4.58 -5.01 -0.02
N VAL A 56 4.47 -4.37 -1.17
CA VAL A 56 3.24 -3.76 -1.66
C VAL A 56 2.61 -4.71 -2.66
N THR A 57 1.31 -4.98 -2.49
CA THR A 57 0.51 -5.79 -3.42
C THR A 57 -0.75 -5.02 -3.74
N TRP A 58 -1.17 -4.97 -5.03
CA TRP A 58 -2.42 -4.35 -5.43
C TRP A 58 -3.40 -5.39 -5.95
N TRP A 59 -4.69 -5.18 -5.61
CA TRP A 59 -5.75 -6.16 -5.70
C TRP A 59 -6.99 -5.58 -6.35
N ASP A 60 -7.63 -6.35 -7.20
CA ASP A 60 -8.95 -6.07 -7.76
C ASP A 60 -10.02 -6.94 -7.12
N LEU A 61 -11.13 -6.33 -6.70
CA LEU A 61 -12.36 -7.05 -6.36
C LEU A 61 -13.23 -7.18 -7.61
N ARG A 62 -13.42 -8.41 -8.07
CA ARG A 62 -14.25 -8.72 -9.23
C ARG A 62 -15.21 -9.86 -8.89
N ARG A 63 -16.50 -9.65 -9.07
CA ARG A 63 -17.55 -10.65 -8.77
C ARG A 63 -17.43 -11.24 -7.36
N GLY A 64 -17.10 -10.40 -6.37
CA GLY A 64 -16.93 -10.81 -4.97
C GLY A 64 -15.59 -11.50 -4.64
N VAL A 65 -14.67 -11.64 -5.59
CA VAL A 65 -13.39 -12.31 -5.39
C VAL A 65 -12.24 -11.32 -5.53
N TRP A 66 -11.37 -11.27 -4.52
CA TRP A 66 -10.12 -10.51 -4.58
C TRP A 66 -9.07 -11.25 -5.40
N THR A 67 -8.57 -10.62 -6.43
CA THR A 67 -7.50 -11.14 -7.29
C THR A 67 -6.29 -10.20 -7.27
N ARG A 68 -5.09 -10.78 -7.21
CA ARG A 68 -3.85 -9.99 -7.22
C ARG A 68 -3.59 -9.46 -8.64
N ALA A 69 -3.54 -8.13 -8.78
CA ALA A 69 -3.18 -7.46 -10.01
C ALA A 69 -1.66 -7.29 -10.16
N GLY A 70 -0.93 -7.19 -9.03
CA GLY A 70 0.52 -7.12 -9.04
C GLY A 70 1.13 -7.04 -7.64
N SER A 71 2.45 -7.10 -7.57
CA SER A 71 3.21 -6.99 -6.32
C SER A 71 4.61 -6.45 -6.58
N ALA A 72 5.20 -5.79 -5.58
CA ALA A 72 6.56 -5.28 -5.61
C ALA A 72 7.17 -5.24 -4.20
N PRO A 73 8.51 -5.29 -4.07
CA PRO A 73 9.17 -4.95 -2.82
C PRO A 73 8.83 -3.51 -2.43
N ALA A 74 8.81 -3.25 -1.13
CA ALA A 74 8.49 -1.92 -0.59
C ALA A 74 9.44 -1.54 0.53
N ARG A 75 9.59 -0.22 0.76
CA ARG A 75 10.31 0.34 1.90
C ARG A 75 9.36 1.18 2.74
N PHE A 76 9.65 1.22 4.02
CA PHE A 76 8.89 1.93 5.05
C PHE A 76 9.78 2.93 5.80
N GLY A 77 9.21 3.57 6.80
CA GLY A 77 9.90 4.51 7.65
C GLY A 77 11.16 3.94 8.29
N ALA A 78 12.20 4.76 8.47
CA ALA A 78 13.50 4.36 9.03
C ALA A 78 13.40 3.77 10.45
N LYS A 79 12.30 4.06 11.16
CA LYS A 79 11.95 3.45 12.47
C LYS A 79 10.76 2.47 12.38
N GLY A 80 10.53 1.87 11.20
CA GLY A 80 9.48 0.89 10.96
C GLY A 80 8.08 1.51 10.91
N LEU A 81 7.10 0.82 11.51
CA LEU A 81 5.69 1.17 11.48
C LEU A 81 5.19 1.58 12.88
N ALA A 82 4.21 2.47 12.92
CA ALA A 82 3.51 2.85 14.14
C ALA A 82 2.00 2.90 13.90
N GLU A 83 1.20 2.64 14.95
CA GLU A 83 -0.25 2.77 14.90
C GLU A 83 -0.65 4.18 14.45
N GLY A 84 -1.41 4.26 13.34
CA GLY A 84 -1.74 5.53 12.70
C GLY A 84 -2.54 6.46 13.60
N ALA A 85 -3.44 5.93 14.42
CA ALA A 85 -4.28 6.71 15.33
C ALA A 85 -3.47 7.46 16.40
N THR A 86 -2.33 6.89 16.84
CA THR A 86 -1.48 7.42 17.93
C THR A 86 -0.10 7.89 17.47
N ARG A 87 0.19 7.79 16.14
CA ARG A 87 1.47 8.22 15.56
C ARG A 87 1.76 9.68 15.88
N ARG A 88 3.04 10.00 16.06
CA ARG A 88 3.53 11.37 16.24
C ARG A 88 4.38 11.82 15.05
N GLN A 89 4.30 13.10 14.73
CA GLN A 89 5.13 13.73 13.69
C GLN A 89 6.62 13.62 14.04
N GLY A 90 7.49 13.52 13.03
CA GLY A 90 8.94 13.46 13.23
C GLY A 90 9.48 12.10 13.71
N THR A 91 8.64 11.07 13.87
CA THR A 91 9.08 9.75 14.37
C THR A 91 9.73 8.86 13.34
N SER A 92 9.77 9.26 12.06
CA SER A 92 10.27 8.44 10.93
C SER A 92 9.64 7.04 10.87
N THR A 93 8.36 6.91 11.28
CA THR A 93 7.58 5.68 11.20
C THR A 93 6.51 5.78 10.14
N THR A 94 6.19 4.69 9.46
CA THR A 94 5.05 4.61 8.55
C THR A 94 3.77 4.34 9.35
N PRO A 95 2.69 5.14 9.17
CA PRO A 95 1.43 4.93 9.90
C PRO A 95 0.72 3.67 9.40
N THR A 96 0.33 2.78 10.31
CA THR A 96 -0.54 1.65 10.01
C THR A 96 -2.00 2.08 9.99
N GLY A 97 -2.83 1.42 9.20
CA GLY A 97 -4.26 1.71 9.05
C GLY A 97 -4.74 1.53 7.62
N LEU A 98 -6.02 1.83 7.40
CA LEU A 98 -6.69 1.83 6.11
C LEU A 98 -6.96 3.27 5.67
N TYR A 99 -6.52 3.65 4.46
CA TYR A 99 -6.54 5.04 3.97
C TYR A 99 -7.02 5.10 2.52
N GLY A 100 -7.81 6.13 2.18
CA GLY A 100 -8.11 6.46 0.80
C GLY A 100 -6.88 7.06 0.08
N LEU A 101 -6.98 7.16 -1.24
CA LEU A 101 -5.94 7.73 -2.12
C LEU A 101 -6.50 8.98 -2.82
N PRO A 102 -6.33 10.19 -2.26
CA PRO A 102 -6.98 11.41 -2.76
C PRO A 102 -6.60 11.78 -4.20
N TYR A 103 -5.31 11.77 -4.51
CA TYR A 103 -4.78 12.10 -5.85
C TYR A 103 -3.33 11.66 -5.99
N ALA A 104 -2.87 11.60 -7.22
CA ALA A 104 -1.47 11.37 -7.60
C ALA A 104 -0.75 12.69 -7.90
N PHE A 105 0.58 12.65 -7.89
CA PHE A 105 1.40 13.78 -8.31
C PHE A 105 2.78 13.32 -8.81
N GLY A 106 3.51 14.23 -9.46
CA GLY A 106 4.88 13.95 -9.87
C GLY A 106 5.55 15.11 -10.57
N THR A 107 6.86 14.99 -10.83
CA THR A 107 7.68 16.03 -11.47
C THR A 107 7.38 16.18 -12.97
N GLY A 108 6.96 15.09 -13.63
CA GLY A 108 6.59 15.04 -15.04
C GLY A 108 5.09 15.08 -15.28
N ALA A 109 4.69 14.84 -16.52
CA ALA A 109 3.31 14.57 -16.90
C ALA A 109 2.85 13.24 -16.27
N ALA A 110 1.54 13.08 -16.11
CA ALA A 110 0.97 11.80 -15.67
C ALA A 110 1.40 10.68 -16.64
N PRO A 111 1.80 9.50 -16.14
CA PRO A 111 2.04 8.34 -16.99
C PRO A 111 0.85 8.02 -17.89
N HIS A 112 1.13 7.49 -19.07
CA HIS A 112 0.08 7.04 -19.98
C HIS A 112 -0.90 6.07 -19.28
N GLY A 113 -2.20 6.25 -19.52
CA GLY A 113 -3.24 5.43 -18.89
C GLY A 113 -3.64 5.85 -17.46
N THR A 114 -2.99 6.87 -16.88
CA THR A 114 -3.38 7.40 -15.56
C THR A 114 -4.72 8.13 -15.67
N VAL A 115 -5.75 7.60 -15.00
CA VAL A 115 -7.09 8.22 -14.89
C VAL A 115 -7.34 8.83 -13.51
N HIS A 116 -6.46 8.55 -12.55
CA HIS A 116 -6.52 9.12 -11.21
C HIS A 116 -6.19 10.62 -11.25
N PRO A 117 -6.85 11.48 -10.46
CA PRO A 117 -6.51 12.91 -10.39
C PRO A 117 -5.01 13.09 -10.17
N TYR A 118 -4.38 13.92 -11.00
CA TYR A 118 -2.93 14.08 -11.00
C TYR A 118 -2.52 15.56 -10.92
N ARG A 119 -1.55 15.88 -10.08
CA ARG A 119 -0.95 17.21 -9.97
C ARG A 119 0.51 17.17 -10.38
N ARG A 120 0.91 18.05 -11.30
CA ARG A 120 2.32 18.23 -11.65
C ARG A 120 3.01 19.11 -10.61
N ILE A 121 4.17 18.67 -10.12
CA ILE A 121 5.04 19.47 -9.25
C ILE A 121 5.64 20.62 -10.08
N THR A 122 5.62 21.81 -9.49
CA THR A 122 6.32 23.00 -9.99
C THR A 122 7.37 23.44 -8.97
N GLY A 123 8.21 24.43 -9.31
CA GLY A 123 9.16 25.04 -8.37
C GLY A 123 8.50 25.71 -7.14
N ARG A 124 7.17 25.88 -7.17
CA ARG A 124 6.37 26.55 -6.13
C ARG A 124 5.52 25.57 -5.30
N SER A 125 5.60 24.25 -5.58
CA SER A 125 4.79 23.23 -4.93
C SER A 125 5.43 22.80 -3.61
N TRP A 126 4.64 22.87 -2.52
CA TRP A 126 5.05 22.51 -1.16
C TRP A 126 4.00 21.62 -0.51
N TRP A 127 4.45 20.79 0.42
CA TRP A 127 3.58 20.14 1.39
C TRP A 127 3.77 20.78 2.76
N CYS A 128 2.76 21.44 3.28
CA CYS A 128 2.84 22.08 4.57
C CYS A 128 2.72 21.06 5.71
N GLN A 129 3.75 20.97 6.54
CA GLN A 129 3.81 20.09 7.71
C GLN A 129 3.85 20.87 9.02
N ASP A 130 3.75 22.21 8.95
CA ASP A 130 3.77 23.09 10.11
C ASP A 130 2.49 22.95 10.93
N ASN A 131 2.65 22.46 12.17
CA ASN A 131 1.54 22.27 13.10
C ASN A 131 0.78 23.55 13.45
N ALA A 132 1.38 24.73 13.28
CA ALA A 132 0.74 26.02 13.53
C ALA A 132 -0.04 26.54 12.30
N ALA A 133 0.31 26.09 11.09
CA ALA A 133 -0.28 26.59 9.85
C ALA A 133 -1.73 26.15 9.64
N ARG A 134 -2.53 27.00 9.00
CA ARG A 134 -3.90 26.65 8.57
C ARG A 134 -3.90 25.50 7.55
N ALA A 135 -2.89 25.48 6.68
CA ALA A 135 -2.73 24.47 5.64
C ALA A 135 -1.98 23.21 6.11
N TYR A 136 -1.95 22.92 7.42
CA TYR A 136 -1.32 21.71 7.92
C TYR A 136 -1.80 20.46 7.19
N ASN A 137 -0.84 19.64 6.76
CA ASN A 137 -1.04 18.42 5.97
C ASN A 137 -1.76 18.66 4.64
N ARG A 138 -1.38 19.72 3.92
CA ARG A 138 -1.93 20.07 2.61
C ARG A 138 -0.83 20.41 1.61
N TRP A 139 -1.13 20.13 0.35
CA TRP A 139 -0.43 20.75 -0.78
C TRP A 139 -0.74 22.24 -0.81
N VAL A 140 0.28 23.07 -0.93
CA VAL A 140 0.16 24.51 -1.08
C VAL A 140 1.03 25.01 -2.24
N GLU A 141 0.53 26.03 -2.98
CA GLU A 141 1.21 26.58 -4.13
C GLU A 141 0.73 28.02 -4.39
N PRO A 142 1.52 29.03 -4.02
CA PRO A 142 2.79 28.98 -3.30
C PRO A 142 2.62 28.61 -1.82
N ARG A 143 3.74 28.40 -1.11
CA ARG A 143 3.75 28.24 0.35
C ARG A 143 3.22 29.51 1.02
N PRO A 144 2.16 29.43 1.84
CA PRO A 144 1.63 30.59 2.56
C PRO A 144 2.57 31.04 3.68
N ALA A 145 2.45 32.31 4.10
CA ALA A 145 3.35 32.90 5.11
C ALA A 145 3.26 32.20 6.47
N ASP A 146 2.08 31.70 6.84
CA ASP A 146 1.86 30.99 8.12
C ASP A 146 2.40 29.55 8.14
N CYS A 147 2.86 29.02 7.00
CA CYS A 147 3.55 27.75 6.93
C CYS A 147 5.05 27.98 6.83
N ARG A 148 5.78 27.79 7.92
CA ARG A 148 7.22 28.03 7.99
C ARG A 148 7.99 27.14 7.03
N ALA A 149 9.03 27.67 6.38
CA ALA A 149 9.80 26.94 5.38
C ALA A 149 10.49 25.69 5.96
N GLY A 150 11.04 25.81 7.17
CA GLY A 150 11.67 24.66 7.87
C GLY A 150 10.71 23.58 8.34
N GLU A 151 9.39 23.87 8.31
CA GLU A 151 8.31 22.94 8.65
C GLU A 151 7.46 22.57 7.42
N ALA A 152 8.03 22.76 6.22
CA ALA A 152 7.37 22.46 4.98
C ALA A 152 8.33 21.75 4.02
N GLU A 153 7.81 20.79 3.27
CA GLU A 153 8.57 20.04 2.28
C GLU A 153 8.39 20.67 0.90
N ARG A 154 9.47 21.14 0.28
CA ARG A 154 9.43 21.57 -1.12
C ARG A 154 9.50 20.35 -1.99
N LEU A 155 8.39 20.05 -2.67
CA LEU A 155 8.24 18.79 -3.40
C LEU A 155 9.22 18.65 -4.58
N ALA A 156 9.63 19.78 -5.16
CA ALA A 156 10.60 19.81 -6.27
C ALA A 156 12.02 19.36 -5.85
N ASP A 157 12.34 19.34 -4.56
CA ASP A 157 13.66 18.97 -4.06
C ASP A 157 13.89 17.44 -4.03
N HIS A 158 12.83 16.67 -4.32
CA HIS A 158 12.85 15.20 -4.36
C HIS A 158 12.51 14.64 -5.76
N PRO A 159 13.23 15.01 -6.83
CA PRO A 159 12.83 14.71 -8.21
C PRO A 159 12.79 13.21 -8.53
N THR A 160 13.62 12.40 -7.88
CA THR A 160 13.62 10.93 -8.05
C THR A 160 12.45 10.30 -7.33
N GLN A 161 12.30 10.59 -6.03
CA GLN A 161 11.26 9.99 -5.18
C GLN A 161 9.87 10.45 -5.63
N TYR A 162 9.73 11.71 -5.99
CA TYR A 162 8.48 12.30 -6.47
C TYR A 162 8.41 12.41 -7.99
N ALA A 163 9.21 11.60 -8.72
CA ALA A 163 8.96 11.40 -10.14
C ALA A 163 7.49 10.98 -10.37
N ARG A 164 6.97 10.14 -9.47
CA ARG A 164 5.57 9.67 -9.42
C ARG A 164 5.19 9.32 -7.98
N ALA A 165 4.03 9.77 -7.54
CA ALA A 165 3.54 9.52 -6.18
C ALA A 165 2.02 9.51 -6.09
N LEU A 166 1.49 8.85 -5.06
CA LEU A 166 0.10 8.89 -4.62
C LEU A 166 0.03 9.42 -3.20
N VAL A 167 -0.86 10.36 -2.94
CA VAL A 167 -1.15 10.81 -1.57
C VAL A 167 -1.86 9.69 -0.83
N ILE A 168 -1.32 9.29 0.31
CA ILE A 168 -2.01 8.41 1.26
C ILE A 168 -2.83 9.29 2.19
N GLY A 169 -4.12 9.02 2.31
CA GLY A 169 -5.09 9.82 3.06
C GLY A 169 -4.91 9.82 4.58
N PHE A 170 -3.72 9.42 5.07
CA PHE A 170 -3.38 9.47 6.48
C PHE A 170 -3.46 10.90 7.02
N ASN A 171 -4.22 11.09 8.09
CA ASN A 171 -4.39 12.39 8.73
C ASN A 171 -4.78 13.53 7.75
N TYR A 172 -5.45 13.19 6.65
CA TYR A 172 -5.68 14.13 5.55
C TYR A 172 -7.05 14.81 5.60
N ALA A 173 -8.15 14.06 5.71
CA ALA A 173 -9.51 14.64 5.64
C ALA A 173 -9.76 15.63 6.79
N ARG A 174 -9.44 15.24 8.02
CA ARG A 174 -9.55 16.04 9.24
C ARG A 174 -8.21 15.99 10.00
N PRO A 175 -7.23 16.84 9.66
CA PRO A 175 -5.90 16.77 10.22
C PRO A 175 -5.89 17.00 11.73
N VAL A 176 -5.29 16.07 12.45
CA VAL A 176 -4.95 16.22 13.87
C VAL A 176 -3.50 16.67 13.96
N ARG A 177 -3.26 17.85 14.51
CA ARG A 177 -1.93 18.44 14.64
C ARG A 177 -1.02 17.55 15.49
N GLY A 178 0.25 17.44 15.11
CA GLY A 178 1.24 16.60 15.80
C GLY A 178 1.16 15.11 15.47
N ARG A 179 0.12 14.62 14.74
CA ARG A 179 0.01 13.21 14.32
C ARG A 179 0.95 12.89 13.16
N GLY A 180 1.23 13.85 12.30
CA GLY A 180 2.09 13.76 11.14
C GLY A 180 1.38 14.15 9.85
N ALA A 181 2.19 14.49 8.86
CA ALA A 181 1.78 15.01 7.56
C ALA A 181 2.65 14.42 6.45
N GLY A 182 2.23 14.56 5.18
CA GLY A 182 3.06 14.22 4.03
C GLY A 182 3.37 12.72 3.92
N ILE A 183 2.37 11.86 4.02
CA ILE A 183 2.55 10.41 3.83
C ILE A 183 2.11 10.04 2.41
N PHE A 184 3.04 9.48 1.65
CA PHE A 184 2.86 9.14 0.23
C PHE A 184 3.25 7.70 -0.08
N LEU A 185 2.71 7.15 -1.16
CA LEU A 185 3.29 6.02 -1.88
C LEU A 185 4.07 6.61 -3.06
N HIS A 186 5.39 6.37 -3.15
CA HIS A 186 6.26 7.03 -4.13
C HIS A 186 7.38 6.11 -4.66
N VAL A 187 8.16 6.59 -5.60
CA VAL A 187 9.33 5.87 -6.15
C VAL A 187 10.43 5.72 -5.10
N ASP A 188 11.10 4.57 -5.06
CA ASP A 188 12.21 4.29 -4.15
C ASP A 188 13.34 5.34 -4.25
N GLY A 189 13.85 5.72 -3.08
CA GLY A 189 15.11 6.41 -2.91
C GLY A 189 16.25 5.45 -2.50
N ARG A 190 17.30 5.99 -1.86
CA ARG A 190 18.47 5.20 -1.47
C ARG A 190 18.28 4.29 -0.25
N GLY A 191 17.22 4.46 0.54
CA GLY A 191 17.04 3.73 1.79
C GLY A 191 15.61 3.75 2.30
N ALA A 192 15.44 3.55 3.61
CA ALA A 192 14.18 3.70 4.30
C ALA A 192 13.67 5.14 4.22
N THR A 193 12.35 5.32 4.34
CA THR A 193 11.69 6.64 4.21
C THR A 193 11.62 7.41 5.53
N ALA A 194 11.18 8.66 5.48
CA ALA A 194 10.84 9.43 6.69
C ALA A 194 9.44 9.09 7.26
N GLY A 195 8.75 8.11 6.64
CA GLY A 195 7.42 7.65 7.04
C GLY A 195 6.50 7.27 5.89
N CYS A 196 6.88 7.56 4.67
CA CYS A 196 6.17 7.14 3.46
C CYS A 196 6.29 5.63 3.21
N VAL A 197 5.56 5.15 2.20
CA VAL A 197 5.79 3.85 1.56
C VAL A 197 6.46 4.11 0.22
N SER A 198 7.51 3.38 -0.13
CA SER A 198 8.11 3.50 -1.46
C SER A 198 8.25 2.15 -2.16
N VAL A 199 8.26 2.19 -3.50
CA VAL A 199 8.34 1.03 -4.38
C VAL A 199 9.22 1.35 -5.59
N PRO A 200 9.77 0.36 -6.30
CA PRO A 200 10.50 0.58 -7.56
C PRO A 200 9.68 1.39 -8.58
N ALA A 201 10.35 2.24 -9.38
CA ALA A 201 9.70 3.12 -10.35
C ALA A 201 8.74 2.38 -11.29
N ALA A 202 9.15 1.22 -11.83
CA ALA A 202 8.29 0.41 -12.69
C ALA A 202 7.02 -0.13 -11.99
N ALA A 203 7.06 -0.33 -10.67
CA ALA A 203 5.89 -0.70 -9.89
C ALA A 203 4.97 0.51 -9.70
N MET A 204 5.55 1.70 -9.43
CA MET A 204 4.78 2.94 -9.29
C MET A 204 4.05 3.29 -10.59
N ASP A 205 4.68 3.10 -11.76
CA ASP A 205 4.06 3.31 -13.06
C ASP A 205 2.85 2.37 -13.26
N ARG A 206 3.01 1.09 -12.92
CA ARG A 206 1.91 0.11 -12.99
C ARG A 206 0.77 0.45 -12.04
N ILE A 207 1.08 0.90 -10.83
CA ILE A 207 0.06 1.31 -9.85
C ILE A 207 -0.71 2.53 -10.36
N LEU A 208 -0.04 3.55 -10.92
CA LEU A 208 -0.70 4.75 -11.46
C LEU A 208 -1.57 4.46 -12.68
N GLY A 209 -1.17 3.52 -13.54
CA GLY A 209 -2.00 3.06 -14.66
C GLY A 209 -3.14 2.13 -14.27
N TRP A 210 -3.10 1.57 -13.04
CA TRP A 210 -4.10 0.64 -12.54
C TRP A 210 -5.14 1.32 -11.64
N VAL A 211 -4.74 2.33 -10.85
CA VAL A 211 -5.63 2.97 -9.88
C VAL A 211 -6.71 3.81 -10.57
N GLU A 212 -7.99 3.55 -10.22
CA GLU A 212 -9.17 4.19 -10.82
C GLU A 212 -10.06 4.81 -9.73
N PRO A 213 -10.36 6.13 -9.76
CA PRO A 213 -11.21 6.79 -8.75
C PRO A 213 -12.60 6.18 -8.64
N ALA A 214 -13.21 5.80 -9.77
CA ALA A 214 -14.53 5.17 -9.81
C ALA A 214 -14.60 3.85 -9.03
N ARG A 215 -13.45 3.19 -8.85
CA ARG A 215 -13.30 1.95 -8.09
C ARG A 215 -12.98 2.17 -6.61
N ARG A 216 -12.95 3.43 -6.15
CA ARG A 216 -12.68 3.86 -4.77
C ARG A 216 -11.46 3.17 -4.16
N PRO A 217 -10.24 3.39 -4.72
CA PRO A 217 -9.03 2.73 -4.29
C PRO A 217 -8.66 3.12 -2.85
N HIS A 218 -8.18 2.13 -2.09
CA HIS A 218 -7.64 2.33 -0.74
C HIS A 218 -6.26 1.71 -0.62
N ILE A 219 -5.52 2.11 0.41
CA ILE A 219 -4.29 1.46 0.83
C ILE A 219 -4.41 1.05 2.31
N ALA A 220 -4.13 -0.21 2.59
CA ALA A 220 -3.96 -0.73 3.93
C ALA A 220 -2.47 -0.91 4.23
N ILE A 221 -2.02 -0.41 5.36
CA ILE A 221 -0.63 -0.50 5.81
C ILE A 221 -0.59 -1.20 7.15
N GLY A 222 0.23 -2.23 7.28
CA GLY A 222 0.32 -2.97 8.54
C GLY A 222 1.42 -4.02 8.54
N THR A 223 1.47 -4.78 9.62
CA THR A 223 2.38 -5.90 9.81
C THR A 223 1.66 -7.23 9.56
N ARG A 224 2.42 -8.31 9.34
CA ARG A 224 1.85 -9.67 9.20
C ARG A 224 1.08 -10.11 10.42
N SER A 225 1.53 -9.71 11.61
CA SER A 225 0.97 -10.15 12.90
C SER A 225 1.13 -9.08 13.96
N GLY A 226 0.53 -9.32 15.13
CA GLY A 226 0.65 -8.44 16.29
C GLY A 226 -0.35 -7.28 16.30
N PRO A 227 -0.14 -6.28 17.18
CA PRO A 227 -1.09 -5.18 17.39
C PRO A 227 -1.34 -4.31 16.14
N THR A 228 -0.36 -4.21 15.25
CA THR A 228 -0.44 -3.46 13.97
C THR A 228 -0.67 -4.37 12.77
N SER A 229 -1.19 -5.58 12.98
CA SER A 229 -1.46 -6.54 11.90
C SER A 229 -2.44 -5.96 10.88
N ILE A 230 -2.10 -6.09 9.60
CA ILE A 230 -2.87 -5.54 8.48
C ILE A 230 -4.30 -6.07 8.39
N ILE A 231 -4.54 -7.28 8.88
CA ILE A 231 -5.88 -7.90 8.88
C ILE A 231 -6.86 -7.26 9.89
N ARG A 232 -6.37 -6.39 10.77
CA ARG A 232 -7.19 -5.68 11.76
C ARG A 232 -7.87 -4.42 11.20
N TYR A 233 -7.42 -3.98 10.05
CA TYR A 233 -7.94 -2.81 9.34
C TYR A 233 -8.96 -3.21 8.30
#